data_d8b3d6602f5dfb3a69d3fef9445b7aa3
#
_entry.id   d8b3d6602f5dfb3a69d3fef9445b7aa3
#
_cell.length_a   1.000
_cell.length_b   1.000
_cell.length_c   1.000
_cell.angle_alpha   90.00
_cell.angle_beta   90.00
_cell.angle_gamma   90.00
#
_symmetry.space_group_name_H-M   'P 1'
#
loop_
_entity.id
_entity.type
_entity.pdbx_description
1 polymer ?
#
loop_
_entity_poly.entity_id
_entity_poly.type
_entity_poly.pdbx_seq_one_letter_code
_entity_poly.pdbx_strand_id
1 'polypeptide(L)'
;MDNLLLAKKSIFFKKLSPLDFNAILRCLNIRIKTFKSNEIIEYEGNPAKNAYLVLSGNLRTAFFDVNGTAIPIKDYSHDMFFGLEYIDPNISFYQEELYA
;
A
#
# COMPACT_ATOMS: atom_id res chain seq x y z
N MET A 1 -14.30 12.08 -5.46
CA MET A 1 -13.70 12.62 -4.23
C MET A 1 -12.24 12.89 -4.48
N ASP A 2 -11.74 14.01 -4.00
CA ASP A 2 -10.33 14.36 -4.13
C ASP A 2 -9.47 13.38 -3.31
N ASN A 3 -8.48 12.77 -3.95
CA ASN A 3 -7.58 11.80 -3.31
C ASN A 3 -6.74 12.46 -2.22
N LEU A 4 -6.34 13.73 -2.40
CA LEU A 4 -5.63 14.46 -1.37
C LEU A 4 -6.50 14.67 -0.12
N LEU A 5 -7.80 14.89 -0.32
CA LEU A 5 -8.74 15.02 0.80
C LEU A 5 -8.86 13.72 1.58
N LEU A 6 -8.87 12.57 0.89
CA LEU A 6 -8.86 11.26 1.53
C LEU A 6 -7.60 11.08 2.39
N ALA A 7 -6.44 11.45 1.84
CA ALA A 7 -5.17 11.36 2.58
C ALA A 7 -5.19 12.23 3.84
N LYS A 8 -5.73 13.44 3.76
CA LYS A 8 -5.82 14.35 4.90
C LYS A 8 -6.72 13.82 6.01
N LYS A 9 -7.67 12.95 5.70
CA LYS A 9 -8.58 12.34 6.67
C LYS A 9 -8.00 11.12 7.37
N SER A 10 -6.90 10.55 6.85
CA SER A 10 -6.24 9.41 7.48
C SER A 10 -5.77 9.76 8.88
N ILE A 11 -5.82 8.82 9.82
CA ILE A 11 -5.34 9.02 11.19
C ILE A 11 -3.86 9.42 11.23
N PHE A 12 -3.10 9.08 10.19
CA PHE A 12 -1.68 9.40 10.09
C PHE A 12 -1.43 10.85 9.70
N PHE A 13 -2.40 11.52 9.08
CA PHE A 13 -2.22 12.86 8.52
C PHE A 13 -3.21 13.90 9.05
N LYS A 14 -4.32 13.48 9.66
CA LYS A 14 -5.42 14.39 10.00
C LYS A 14 -5.05 15.50 11.01
N LYS A 15 -3.98 15.29 11.79
CA LYS A 15 -3.52 16.27 12.78
C LYS A 15 -2.44 17.19 12.24
N LEU A 16 -2.01 17.01 11.00
CA LEU A 16 -0.98 17.84 10.39
C LEU A 16 -1.58 19.12 9.85
N SER A 17 -0.83 20.23 9.96
CA SER A 17 -1.17 21.45 9.24
C SER A 17 -1.04 21.22 7.74
N PRO A 18 -1.72 22.03 6.89
CA PRO A 18 -1.54 21.91 5.43
C PRO A 18 -0.09 22.02 4.99
N LEU A 19 0.69 22.88 5.66
CA LEU A 19 2.11 23.06 5.33
C LEU A 19 2.91 21.81 5.65
N ASP A 20 2.71 21.22 6.83
CA ASP A 20 3.40 19.99 7.24
C ASP A 20 2.99 18.80 6.37
N PHE A 21 1.71 18.69 6.02
CA PHE A 21 1.21 17.65 5.14
C PHE A 21 1.90 17.71 3.78
N ASN A 22 1.98 18.90 3.17
CA ASN A 22 2.64 19.08 1.88
C ASN A 22 4.13 18.78 1.95
N ALA A 23 4.79 19.15 3.06
CA ALA A 23 6.20 18.86 3.26
C ALA A 23 6.46 17.35 3.31
N ILE A 24 5.62 16.61 4.04
CA ILE A 24 5.74 15.14 4.14
C ILE A 24 5.53 14.48 2.78
N LEU A 25 4.52 14.91 2.03
CA LEU A 25 4.27 14.36 0.69
C LEU A 25 5.50 14.48 -0.20
N ARG A 26 6.19 15.62 -0.14
CA ARG A 26 7.38 15.86 -0.96
C ARG A 26 8.60 15.09 -0.45
N CYS A 27 8.86 15.15 0.87
CA CYS A 27 10.06 14.55 1.46
C CYS A 27 10.08 13.03 1.36
N LEU A 28 8.92 12.39 1.48
CA LEU A 28 8.80 10.93 1.41
C LEU A 28 8.45 10.44 0.02
N ASN A 29 8.35 11.34 -0.97
CA ASN A 29 7.95 10.99 -2.33
C ASN A 29 6.64 10.19 -2.36
N ILE A 30 5.66 10.64 -1.58
CA ILE A 30 4.36 9.99 -1.48
C ILE A 30 3.55 10.26 -2.74
N ARG A 31 2.96 9.22 -3.29
CA ARG A 31 2.05 9.29 -4.44
C ARG A 31 0.72 8.67 -4.06
N ILE A 32 -0.37 9.30 -4.49
CA ILE A 32 -1.72 8.79 -4.25
C ILE A 32 -2.22 8.19 -5.55
N LYS A 33 -2.60 6.91 -5.51
CA LYS A 33 -3.07 6.17 -6.68
C LYS A 33 -4.40 5.51 -6.40
N THR A 34 -5.19 5.33 -7.45
CA THR A 34 -6.47 4.61 -7.41
C THR A 34 -6.34 3.35 -8.26
N PHE A 35 -6.80 2.23 -7.72
CA PHE A 35 -6.77 0.94 -8.40
C PHE A 35 -8.19 0.40 -8.58
N LYS A 36 -8.41 -0.30 -9.68
CA LYS A 36 -9.68 -0.98 -9.95
C LYS A 36 -9.75 -2.28 -9.15
N SER A 37 -10.97 -2.73 -8.86
CA SER A 37 -11.18 -4.03 -8.22
C SER A 37 -10.47 -5.14 -9.02
N ASN A 38 -9.76 -6.01 -8.30
CA ASN A 38 -8.97 -7.12 -8.84
C ASN A 38 -7.73 -6.72 -9.63
N GLU A 39 -7.40 -5.43 -9.69
CA GLU A 39 -6.15 -4.98 -10.30
C GLU A 39 -4.97 -5.40 -9.44
N ILE A 40 -3.92 -5.96 -10.07
CA ILE A 40 -2.70 -6.37 -9.39
C ILE A 40 -1.81 -5.14 -9.22
N ILE A 41 -1.38 -4.89 -7.98
CA ILE A 41 -0.56 -3.72 -7.64
C ILE A 41 0.92 -4.12 -7.62
N GLU A 42 1.24 -5.24 -6.96
CA GLU A 42 2.59 -5.78 -6.90
C GLU A 42 2.53 -7.28 -7.12
N TYR A 43 3.47 -7.80 -7.90
CA TYR A 43 3.62 -9.23 -8.11
C TYR A 43 4.61 -9.81 -7.10
N GLU A 44 4.37 -11.04 -6.66
CA GLU A 44 5.38 -11.80 -5.92
C GLU A 44 6.67 -11.84 -6.74
N GLY A 45 7.79 -11.57 -6.07
CA GLY A 45 9.09 -11.54 -6.73
C GLY A 45 9.51 -10.18 -7.30
N ASN A 46 8.60 -9.21 -7.37
CA ASN A 46 8.97 -7.85 -7.76
C ASN A 46 9.89 -7.24 -6.70
N PRO A 47 10.82 -6.35 -7.11
CA PRO A 47 11.64 -5.61 -6.14
C PRO A 47 10.73 -4.85 -5.16
N ALA A 48 10.98 -5.01 -3.86
CA ALA A 48 10.20 -4.38 -2.81
C ALA A 48 10.66 -2.94 -2.60
N LYS A 49 10.09 -2.01 -3.35
CA LYS A 49 10.47 -0.58 -3.34
C LYS A 49 9.44 0.33 -2.68
N ASN A 50 8.23 -0.15 -2.45
CA ASN A 50 7.13 0.68 -1.99
C ASN A 50 6.42 0.06 -0.80
N ALA A 51 5.94 0.92 0.10
CA ALA A 51 4.93 0.57 1.08
C ALA A 51 3.63 1.28 0.71
N TYR A 52 2.51 0.74 1.14
CA TYR A 52 1.19 1.23 0.76
C TYR A 52 0.34 1.50 1.99
N LEU A 53 -0.29 2.66 2.03
CA LEU A 53 -1.32 2.99 3.02
C LEU A 53 -2.68 3.00 2.34
N VAL A 54 -3.63 2.25 2.87
CA VAL A 54 -4.99 2.22 2.34
C VAL A 54 -5.75 3.44 2.80
N LEU A 55 -6.19 4.28 1.87
CA LEU A 55 -6.99 5.46 2.16
C LEU A 55 -8.50 5.16 2.07
N SER A 56 -8.91 4.30 1.15
CA SER A 56 -10.30 3.84 1.03
C SER A 56 -10.33 2.48 0.34
N GLY A 57 -11.39 1.72 0.57
CA GLY A 57 -11.53 0.38 0.00
C GLY A 57 -10.66 -0.63 0.72
N ASN A 58 -10.27 -1.67 0.00
CA ASN A 58 -9.48 -2.78 0.53
C ASN A 58 -8.38 -3.17 -0.42
N LEU A 59 -7.25 -3.59 0.13
CA LEU A 59 -6.21 -4.33 -0.59
C LEU A 59 -6.16 -5.74 -0.02
N ARG A 60 -5.66 -6.68 -0.82
CA ARG A 60 -5.53 -8.09 -0.42
C ARG A 60 -4.19 -8.61 -0.84
N THR A 61 -3.69 -9.57 -0.07
CA THR A 61 -2.47 -10.29 -0.43
C THR A 61 -2.75 -11.78 -0.57
N ALA A 62 -1.98 -12.41 -1.45
CA ALA A 62 -2.05 -13.84 -1.69
C ALA A 62 -0.69 -14.34 -2.17
N PHE A 63 -0.42 -15.62 -1.95
CA PHE A 63 0.63 -16.31 -2.67
C PHE A 63 0.04 -17.45 -3.47
N PHE A 64 0.80 -17.92 -4.47
CA PHE A 64 0.36 -19.00 -5.33
C PHE A 64 1.13 -20.27 -4.99
N ASP A 65 0.41 -21.38 -4.83
CA ASP A 65 1.03 -22.68 -4.62
C ASP A 65 1.62 -23.23 -5.93
N VAL A 66 2.22 -24.42 -5.87
CA VAL A 66 2.84 -25.06 -7.02
C VAL A 66 1.84 -25.38 -8.14
N ASN A 67 0.56 -25.43 -7.82
CA ASN A 67 -0.51 -25.70 -8.80
C ASN A 67 -1.11 -24.41 -9.37
N GLY A 68 -0.60 -23.24 -8.95
CA GLY A 68 -1.12 -21.96 -9.39
C GLY A 68 -2.39 -21.53 -8.66
N THR A 69 -2.74 -22.18 -7.57
CA THR A 69 -3.90 -21.81 -6.76
C THR A 69 -3.53 -20.64 -5.84
N ALA A 70 -4.35 -19.58 -5.88
CA ALA A 70 -4.14 -18.43 -5.02
C ALA A 70 -4.55 -18.77 -3.59
N ILE A 71 -3.63 -18.54 -2.66
CA ILE A 71 -3.87 -18.74 -1.22
C ILE A 71 -3.91 -17.38 -0.57
N PRO A 72 -5.10 -16.89 -0.11
CA PRO A 72 -5.22 -15.59 0.54
C PRO A 72 -4.40 -15.55 1.83
N ILE A 73 -3.71 -14.42 2.06
CA ILE A 73 -2.89 -14.21 3.26
C ILE A 73 -3.56 -13.22 4.19
N LYS A 74 -3.86 -12.01 3.69
CA LYS A 74 -4.37 -10.93 4.55
C LYS A 74 -5.15 -9.90 3.75
N ASP A 75 -6.14 -9.28 4.42
CA ASP A 75 -6.87 -8.12 3.92
C ASP A 75 -6.36 -6.86 4.62
N TYR A 76 -6.27 -5.78 3.86
CA TYR A 76 -5.86 -4.46 4.35
C TYR A 76 -6.98 -3.47 4.08
N SER A 77 -7.47 -2.84 5.11
CA SER A 77 -8.54 -1.85 5.00
C SER A 77 -8.04 -0.46 5.37
N HIS A 78 -8.97 0.51 5.47
CA HIS A 78 -8.68 1.91 5.77
C HIS A 78 -7.67 2.07 6.92
N ASP A 79 -6.66 2.90 6.70
CA ASP A 79 -5.58 3.22 7.64
C ASP A 79 -4.63 2.06 7.97
N MET A 80 -4.67 0.98 7.21
CA MET A 80 -3.70 -0.11 7.35
C MET A 80 -2.56 0.05 6.34
N PHE A 81 -1.35 -0.33 6.76
CA PHE A 81 -0.17 -0.34 5.90
C PHE A 81 0.14 -1.75 5.40
N PHE A 82 0.53 -1.83 4.14
CA PHE A 82 1.19 -3.00 3.57
C PHE A 82 2.63 -2.66 3.23
N GLY A 83 3.54 -3.56 3.55
CA GLY A 83 4.91 -3.49 3.04
C GLY A 83 5.91 -2.81 3.96
N LEU A 84 5.54 -2.46 5.18
CA LEU A 84 6.50 -1.87 6.13
C LEU A 84 7.64 -2.84 6.46
N GLU A 85 7.38 -4.14 6.45
CA GLU A 85 8.38 -5.18 6.67
C GLU A 85 9.48 -5.17 5.60
N TYR A 86 9.18 -4.68 4.41
CA TYR A 86 10.14 -4.59 3.30
C TYR A 86 11.12 -3.44 3.43
N ILE A 87 11.02 -2.64 4.50
CA ILE A 87 12.05 -1.66 4.86
C ILE A 87 13.34 -2.37 5.28
N ASP A 88 13.25 -3.60 5.78
CA ASP A 88 14.40 -4.41 6.14
C ASP A 88 15.27 -4.66 4.90
N PRO A 89 16.57 -4.24 4.91
CA PRO A 89 17.44 -4.42 3.76
C PRO A 89 17.72 -5.89 3.40
N ASN A 90 17.41 -6.83 4.28
CA ASN A 90 17.54 -8.26 4.00
C ASN A 90 16.36 -8.82 3.21
N ILE A 91 15.29 -8.06 3.04
CA ILE A 91 14.12 -8.44 2.28
C ILE A 91 14.07 -7.57 1.03
N SER A 92 14.49 -8.15 -0.11
CA SER A 92 14.65 -7.39 -1.36
C SER A 92 13.46 -7.52 -2.31
N PHE A 93 12.63 -8.53 -2.13
CA PHE A 93 11.52 -8.82 -3.06
C PHE A 93 10.23 -9.06 -2.29
N TYR A 94 9.10 -8.71 -2.91
CA TYR A 94 7.79 -9.03 -2.33
C TYR A 94 7.60 -10.55 -2.27
N GLN A 95 7.17 -11.04 -1.12
CA GLN A 95 6.96 -12.46 -0.88
C GLN A 95 5.52 -12.89 -1.15
N GLU A 96 4.69 -11.96 -1.61
CA GLU A 96 3.28 -12.15 -1.87
C GLU A 96 2.80 -11.19 -2.94
N GLU A 97 1.69 -11.53 -3.59
CA GLU A 97 1.03 -10.63 -4.54
C GLU A 97 0.12 -9.68 -3.80
N LEU A 98 0.13 -8.41 -4.18
CA LEU A 98 -0.77 -7.38 -3.67
C LEU A 98 -1.76 -6.99 -4.76
N TYR A 99 -3.05 -7.04 -4.46
CA TYR A 99 -4.09 -6.66 -5.40
C TYR A 99 -5.25 -5.92 -4.71
N ALA A 100 -6.00 -5.19 -5.51
CA ALA A 100 -7.14 -4.42 -5.02
C ALA A 100 -8.44 -5.24 -4.95
#